data_7b3fda23514b2c9393182c0bc345287a
#
_entry.id   7b3fda23514b2c9393182c0bc345287a
#
_cell.length_a   1.000
_cell.length_b   1.000
_cell.length_c   1.000
_cell.angle_alpha   90.00
_cell.angle_beta   90.00
_cell.angle_gamma   90.00
#
_symmetry.space_group_name_H-M   'P 1'
#
loop_
_entity.id
_entity.type
_entity.pdbx_description
1 polymer ?
#
loop_
_entity_poly.entity_id
_entity_poly.type
_entity_poly.pdbx_seq_one_letter_code
_entity_poly.pdbx_strand_id
1 'polypeptide(L)'
;MNEPYFSGEATPELARLPVHIVLDNVRSAFNVGSLFRTADAAGIGWLHLCGITCWPPHPKLEKTSLGGHQYVPWMRHETTEQA
;
A
#
# COMPACT_ATOMS: atom_id res chain seq x y z
N MET A 1 -1.59 14.57 10.85
CA MET A 1 -0.55 13.53 10.84
C MET A 1 -1.12 12.22 10.36
N ASN A 2 -0.38 11.54 9.51
CA ASN A 2 -0.85 10.28 8.95
C ASN A 2 -0.41 9.11 9.80
N GLU A 3 -1.38 8.26 10.12
CA GLU A 3 -1.12 7.07 10.90
C GLU A 3 -1.01 5.89 9.98
N PRO A 4 -0.10 4.95 10.24
CA PRO A 4 -0.05 3.74 9.46
C PRO A 4 -1.24 2.83 9.76
N TYR A 5 -1.72 2.16 8.72
CA TYR A 5 -2.81 1.23 8.85
C TYR A 5 -2.38 -0.15 8.41
N PHE A 6 -2.75 -1.13 9.22
CA PHE A 6 -2.64 -2.52 8.84
C PHE A 6 -4.05 -3.07 8.81
N SER A 7 -4.47 -3.65 7.71
CA SER A 7 -5.79 -4.25 7.70
C SER A 7 -5.60 -5.74 7.79
N GLY A 8 -5.09 -6.36 8.44
CA GLY A 8 -4.89 -7.78 8.56
C GLY A 8 -3.71 -8.06 9.41
N GLU A 9 -3.29 -9.26 9.37
CA GLU A 9 -2.17 -9.68 10.18
C GLU A 9 -0.93 -9.68 9.35
N ALA A 10 -0.10 -8.70 9.56
CA ALA A 10 1.26 -8.80 9.06
C ALA A 10 1.89 -9.97 9.79
N THR A 11 2.48 -10.87 9.05
CA THR A 11 3.08 -12.05 9.62
C THR A 11 4.39 -11.67 10.29
N PRO A 12 4.47 -11.76 11.62
CA PRO A 12 5.68 -11.26 12.30
C PRO A 12 6.95 -12.01 11.93
N GLU A 13 6.81 -13.25 11.53
CA GLU A 13 7.97 -14.04 11.16
C GLU A 13 8.58 -13.63 9.85
N LEU A 14 7.79 -12.97 9.01
CA LEU A 14 8.27 -12.54 7.70
C LEU A 14 8.69 -11.11 7.82
N ALA A 15 9.96 -10.90 8.16
CA ALA A 15 10.50 -9.56 8.22
C ALA A 15 10.42 -8.94 6.83
N ARG A 16 9.77 -7.79 6.74
CA ARG A 16 9.69 -7.07 5.48
C ARG A 16 10.94 -6.25 5.28
N LEU A 17 11.28 -6.02 4.02
CA LEU A 17 12.43 -5.19 3.68
C LEU A 17 12.19 -3.76 4.16
N PRO A 18 13.23 -3.06 4.63
CA PRO A 18 13.08 -1.66 5.05
C PRO A 18 13.03 -0.74 3.83
N VAL A 19 12.09 -1.01 2.94
CA VAL A 19 11.91 -0.28 1.70
C VAL A 19 10.55 0.38 1.72
N HIS A 20 10.52 1.65 1.36
CA HIS A 20 9.30 2.45 1.25
C HIS A 20 9.09 2.80 -0.22
N ILE A 21 7.89 2.54 -0.71
CA ILE A 21 7.53 2.93 -2.06
C ILE A 21 6.48 4.02 -1.97
N VAL A 22 6.69 5.09 -2.72
CA VAL A 22 5.79 6.25 -2.73
C VAL A 22 5.01 6.24 -4.03
N LEU A 23 3.69 6.23 -3.92
CA LEU A 23 2.80 6.30 -5.08
C LEU A 23 2.27 7.72 -5.19
N ASP A 24 2.80 8.45 -6.15
CA ASP A 24 2.52 9.87 -6.32
C ASP A 24 1.41 10.05 -7.35
N ASN A 25 0.20 10.32 -6.87
CA ASN A 25 -0.94 10.63 -7.75
C ASN A 25 -1.20 9.55 -8.79
N VAL A 26 -1.19 8.28 -8.36
CA VAL A 26 -1.51 7.17 -9.25
C VAL A 26 -3.02 7.10 -9.41
N ARG A 27 -3.50 7.30 -10.63
CA ARG A 27 -4.94 7.42 -10.90
C ARG A 27 -5.66 6.09 -10.91
N SER A 28 -5.00 5.05 -11.38
CA SER A 28 -5.66 3.76 -11.61
C SER A 28 -5.71 2.93 -10.33
N ALA A 29 -6.91 2.67 -9.85
CA ALA A 29 -7.09 1.81 -8.68
C ALA A 29 -6.63 0.38 -8.96
N PHE A 30 -6.76 -0.09 -10.21
CA PHE A 30 -6.24 -1.40 -10.58
C PHE A 30 -4.73 -1.44 -10.45
N ASN A 31 -4.05 -0.37 -10.87
CA ASN A 31 -2.60 -0.32 -10.76
C ASN A 31 -2.16 -0.26 -9.31
N VAL A 32 -2.88 0.50 -8.47
CA VAL A 32 -2.56 0.54 -7.04
C VAL A 32 -2.69 -0.85 -6.44
N GLY A 33 -3.75 -1.57 -6.77
CA GLY A 33 -3.94 -2.93 -6.28
C GLY A 33 -2.83 -3.85 -6.75
N SER A 34 -2.42 -3.74 -8.01
CA SER A 34 -1.31 -4.55 -8.53
C SER A 34 -0.02 -4.25 -7.80
N LEU A 35 0.20 -2.99 -7.43
CA LEU A 35 1.39 -2.62 -6.66
C LEU A 35 1.36 -3.19 -5.25
N PHE A 36 0.19 -3.25 -4.62
CA PHE A 36 0.05 -3.93 -3.34
C PHE A 36 0.43 -5.40 -3.46
N ARG A 37 -0.05 -6.05 -4.52
CA ARG A 37 0.26 -7.45 -4.74
C ARG A 37 1.76 -7.65 -4.94
N THR A 38 2.36 -6.83 -5.78
CA THR A 38 3.80 -6.91 -6.05
C THR A 38 4.60 -6.62 -4.78
N ALA A 39 4.19 -5.61 -4.02
CA ALA A 39 4.87 -5.25 -2.78
C ALA A 39 4.80 -6.38 -1.77
N ASP A 40 3.66 -7.05 -1.69
CA ASP A 40 3.51 -8.18 -0.80
C ASP A 40 4.45 -9.33 -1.20
N ALA A 41 4.47 -9.66 -2.49
CA ALA A 41 5.32 -10.73 -2.98
C ALA A 41 6.81 -10.42 -2.80
N ALA A 42 7.18 -9.16 -2.92
CA ALA A 42 8.58 -8.74 -2.79
C ALA A 42 8.99 -8.45 -1.36
N GLY A 43 8.05 -8.46 -0.42
CA GLY A 43 8.36 -8.16 0.98
C GLY A 43 8.65 -6.70 1.25
N ILE A 44 8.04 -5.80 0.47
CA ILE A 44 8.22 -4.35 0.68
C ILE A 44 7.61 -3.94 2.01
N GLY A 45 8.33 -3.10 2.75
CA GLY A 45 7.93 -2.73 4.08
C GLY A 45 6.75 -1.77 4.14
N TRP A 46 6.71 -0.79 3.25
CA TRP A 46 5.69 0.25 3.31
C TRP A 46 5.30 0.77 1.95
N LEU A 47 4.01 1.05 1.78
CA LEU A 47 3.51 1.83 0.66
C LEU A 47 2.96 3.14 1.17
N HIS A 48 3.30 4.23 0.51
CA HIS A 48 2.79 5.56 0.81
C HIS A 48 1.90 6.00 -0.35
N LEU A 49 0.62 6.21 -0.04
CA LEU A 49 -0.39 6.51 -1.06
C LEU A 49 -0.68 8.00 -1.00
N CYS A 50 -0.21 8.73 -1.99
CA CYS A 50 -0.14 10.17 -1.95
C CYS A 50 -1.07 10.84 -2.95
N GLY A 51 -1.62 11.97 -2.57
CA GLY A 51 -2.46 12.77 -3.43
C GLY A 51 -3.74 12.04 -3.83
N ILE A 52 -3.99 11.92 -5.12
CA ILE A 52 -5.20 11.27 -5.64
C ILE A 52 -5.13 9.76 -5.64
N THR A 53 -4.00 9.17 -5.27
CA THR A 53 -3.88 7.72 -5.19
C THR A 53 -4.93 7.16 -4.24
N CYS A 54 -5.68 6.16 -4.67
CA CYS A 54 -6.70 5.56 -3.81
C CYS A 54 -6.06 4.71 -2.72
N TRP A 55 -6.86 4.37 -1.73
CA TRP A 55 -6.39 3.54 -0.62
C TRP A 55 -7.51 2.58 -0.19
N PRO A 56 -7.15 1.48 0.49
CA PRO A 56 -8.16 0.52 0.95
C PRO A 56 -9.09 1.14 2.00
N PRO A 57 -10.35 0.72 2.07
CA PRO A 57 -10.97 -0.26 1.18
C PRO A 57 -11.42 0.39 -0.13
N HIS A 58 -11.16 -0.29 -1.22
CA HIS A 58 -11.57 0.18 -2.53
C HIS A 58 -11.77 -1.03 -3.43
N PRO A 59 -12.97 -1.23 -3.99
CA PRO A 59 -13.27 -2.48 -4.69
C PRO A 59 -12.33 -2.80 -5.84
N LYS A 60 -11.97 -1.79 -6.63
CA LYS A 60 -11.10 -2.02 -7.78
C LYS A 60 -9.67 -2.33 -7.36
N LEU A 61 -9.21 -1.67 -6.30
CA LEU A 61 -7.89 -1.95 -5.73
C LEU A 61 -7.84 -3.38 -5.21
N GLU A 62 -8.87 -3.78 -4.49
CA GLU A 62 -8.86 -5.09 -3.85
C GLU A 62 -8.94 -6.22 -4.86
N LYS A 63 -9.55 -5.98 -6.01
CA LYS A 63 -9.59 -6.99 -7.08
C LYS A 63 -8.21 -7.37 -7.57
N THR A 64 -7.30 -6.41 -7.66
CA THR A 64 -5.99 -6.65 -8.23
C THR A 64 -4.93 -6.89 -7.17
N SER A 65 -5.19 -6.51 -5.92
CA SER A 65 -4.21 -6.75 -4.86
C SER A 65 -4.17 -8.21 -4.43
N LEU A 66 -5.24 -8.96 -4.67
CA LEU A 66 -5.35 -10.38 -4.32
C LEU A 66 -4.94 -10.63 -2.87
N GLY A 67 -5.45 -9.77 -1.99
CA GLY A 67 -5.16 -9.88 -0.56
C GLY A 67 -3.91 -9.16 -0.11
N GLY A 68 -3.09 -8.67 -1.03
CA GLY A 68 -1.85 -7.99 -0.66
C GLY A 68 -2.09 -6.77 0.20
N HIS A 69 -3.21 -6.08 -0.01
CA HIS A 69 -3.55 -4.89 0.78
C HIS A 69 -3.78 -5.21 2.26
N GLN A 70 -3.95 -6.48 2.61
CA GLN A 70 -4.13 -6.89 4.00
C GLN A 70 -2.81 -7.12 4.71
N TYR A 71 -1.72 -7.26 3.97
CA TYR A 71 -0.44 -7.64 4.55
C TYR A 71 0.62 -6.56 4.43
N VAL A 72 0.53 -5.70 3.42
CA VAL A 72 1.51 -4.63 3.24
C VAL A 72 1.08 -3.42 4.05
N PRO A 73 1.89 -2.94 4.97
CA PRO A 73 1.59 -1.69 5.67
C PRO A 73 1.53 -0.53 4.69
N TRP A 74 0.57 0.34 4.90
CA TRP A 74 0.44 1.50 4.04
C TRP A 74 0.05 2.72 4.86
N MET A 75 0.37 3.88 4.31
CA MET A 75 0.06 5.14 4.93
C MET A 75 -0.42 6.11 3.85
N ARG A 76 -1.49 6.83 4.14
CA ARG A 76 -2.00 7.79 3.19
C ARG A 76 -1.52 9.18 3.54
N HIS A 77 -1.09 9.94 2.51
CA HIS A 77 -0.66 11.32 2.65
C HIS A 77 -1.44 12.18 1.67
N GLU A 78 -1.77 13.40 2.07
CA GLU A 78 -2.48 14.30 1.16
C GLU A 78 -1.60 14.75 0.02
N THR A 79 -0.31 14.88 0.25
CA THR A 79 0.64 15.25 -0.79
C THR A 79 1.86 14.36 -0.70
N THR A 80 2.58 14.25 -1.82
CA THR A 80 3.78 13.44 -1.88
C THR A 80 4.85 13.98 -0.96
N GLU A 81 4.87 15.27 -0.74
CA GLU A 81 5.88 15.91 0.12
C GLU A 81 5.76 15.49 1.57
N GLN A 82 4.58 15.02 1.98
CA GLN A 82 4.38 14.55 3.34
C GLN A 82 4.95 13.15 3.56
N ALA A 83 5.21 12.43 2.50
CA ALA A 83 5.69 11.04 2.60
C ALA A 83 7.22 10.96 2.98
#